data_d031c29678cf0ec7d0c6d0e9199a1ce9
#
_entry.id   d031c29678cf0ec7d0c6d0e9199a1ce9
#
_cell.length_a   1.000
_cell.length_b   1.000
_cell.length_c   1.000
_cell.angle_alpha   90.00
_cell.angle_beta   90.00
_cell.angle_gamma   90.00
#
_symmetry.space_group_name_H-M   'P 1'
#
loop_
_entity.id
_entity.type
_entity.pdbx_description
1 polymer ?
#
loop_
_entity_poly.entity_id
_entity_poly.type
_entity_poly.pdbx_seq_one_letter_code
_entity_poly.pdbx_strand_id
1 'polypeptide(L)'
;MFEKVLIPTDFSSHAKKVIECVGEIPGLCELLLLYVVARDPLARVWDPVAEVKEAEKRLMNEKNAIKTPGVNIRVKAVSVLDGEVASAIQKVAAEENASLVAMGARGKNLIQSVLLGSVSRNVLRFGDTHLLIMRYRMLESGDMEKYCARIFAKVLFPMDFSQPAEAALSFLKSMPGIGELVLLNVVSKGETRAEIDEGVKWAAEKLNEISQDLSKDGMKVTSRVVIGNPVEEIRFASDEEDVSLIAMSSQGSVAIKKGRIGSTAYDVANSADRPVLILRRSKIAMYYI
;
A
#
# COMPACT_ATOMS: atom_id res chain seq x y z
N MET A 1 -12.28 5.44 6.15
CA MET A 1 -12.19 4.03 5.75
C MET A 1 -11.92 3.91 4.25
N PHE A 2 -11.58 2.72 3.77
CA PHE A 2 -11.33 2.51 2.35
C PHE A 2 -12.63 2.19 1.60
N GLU A 3 -13.56 3.15 1.62
CA GLU A 3 -14.92 2.97 1.07
C GLU A 3 -14.92 2.84 -0.46
N LYS A 4 -14.04 3.57 -1.13
CA LYS A 4 -13.89 3.55 -2.58
C LYS A 4 -12.46 3.21 -2.97
N VAL A 5 -12.28 2.05 -3.57
CA VAL A 5 -10.98 1.53 -3.98
C VAL A 5 -10.85 1.56 -5.50
N LEU A 6 -9.75 2.14 -5.99
CA LEU A 6 -9.37 2.08 -7.39
C LEU A 6 -8.32 1.00 -7.60
N ILE A 7 -8.57 0.07 -8.53
CA ILE A 7 -7.60 -0.94 -8.95
C ILE A 7 -7.24 -0.72 -10.41
N PRO A 8 -6.03 -0.22 -10.69
CA PRO A 8 -5.53 -0.22 -12.05
C PRO A 8 -5.17 -1.65 -12.46
N THR A 9 -5.67 -2.08 -13.61
CA THR A 9 -5.37 -3.39 -14.20
C THR A 9 -4.64 -3.22 -15.53
N ASP A 10 -3.72 -4.13 -15.81
CA ASP A 10 -3.10 -4.31 -17.12
C ASP A 10 -3.52 -5.66 -17.74
N PHE A 11 -4.53 -6.29 -17.15
CA PHE A 11 -5.04 -7.62 -17.46
C PHE A 11 -4.01 -8.75 -17.25
N SER A 12 -2.92 -8.49 -16.55
CA SER A 12 -1.96 -9.53 -16.16
C SER A 12 -2.51 -10.44 -15.07
N SER A 13 -1.87 -11.60 -14.90
CA SER A 13 -2.20 -12.51 -13.79
C SER A 13 -1.98 -11.83 -12.42
N HIS A 14 -1.00 -10.94 -12.31
CA HIS A 14 -0.75 -10.18 -11.09
C HIS A 14 -1.87 -9.18 -10.77
N ALA A 15 -2.36 -8.45 -11.78
CA ALA A 15 -3.49 -7.54 -11.59
C ALA A 15 -4.78 -8.31 -11.21
N LYS A 16 -5.03 -9.46 -11.83
CA LYS A 16 -6.16 -10.34 -11.44
C LYS A 16 -6.09 -10.79 -9.99
N LYS A 17 -4.89 -11.11 -9.50
CA LYS A 17 -4.70 -11.47 -8.08
C LYS A 17 -5.04 -10.31 -7.14
N VAL A 18 -4.71 -9.06 -7.49
CA VAL A 18 -5.13 -7.89 -6.70
C VAL A 18 -6.65 -7.82 -6.62
N ILE A 19 -7.33 -8.02 -7.74
CA ILE A 19 -8.80 -8.00 -7.81
C ILE A 19 -9.41 -9.11 -6.95
N GLU A 20 -8.83 -10.31 -6.93
CA GLU A 20 -9.29 -11.42 -6.07
C GLU A 20 -9.19 -11.09 -4.57
N CYS A 21 -8.27 -10.21 -4.17
CA CYS A 21 -8.06 -9.82 -2.77
C CYS A 21 -8.93 -8.65 -2.31
N VAL A 22 -9.70 -8.07 -3.19
CA VAL A 22 -10.44 -6.82 -2.89
C VAL A 22 -11.47 -6.98 -1.78
N GLY A 23 -12.04 -8.16 -1.65
CA GLY A 23 -13.04 -8.46 -0.61
C GLY A 23 -12.49 -8.35 0.83
N GLU A 24 -11.18 -8.41 1.00
CA GLU A 24 -10.51 -8.32 2.31
C GLU A 24 -10.22 -6.87 2.74
N ILE A 25 -10.51 -5.88 1.89
CA ILE A 25 -10.28 -4.47 2.21
C ILE A 25 -11.39 -3.95 3.14
N PRO A 26 -11.05 -3.53 4.36
CA PRO A 26 -12.05 -3.12 5.34
C PRO A 26 -12.86 -1.91 4.89
N GLY A 27 -14.19 -2.00 4.98
CA GLY A 27 -15.11 -0.90 4.68
C GLY A 27 -15.31 -0.62 3.20
N LEU A 28 -14.92 -1.55 2.32
CA LEU A 28 -15.12 -1.41 0.87
C LEU A 28 -16.61 -1.37 0.52
N CYS A 29 -17.04 -0.28 -0.13
CA CYS A 29 -18.39 -0.09 -0.67
C CYS A 29 -18.40 -0.01 -2.20
N GLU A 30 -17.36 0.61 -2.78
CA GLU A 30 -17.24 0.79 -4.22
C GLU A 30 -15.85 0.39 -4.72
N LEU A 31 -15.83 -0.39 -5.79
CA LEU A 31 -14.63 -0.78 -6.52
C LEU A 31 -14.63 -0.16 -7.91
N LEU A 32 -13.59 0.57 -8.26
CA LEU A 32 -13.37 1.06 -9.61
C LEU A 32 -12.21 0.32 -10.27
N LEU A 33 -12.49 -0.50 -11.28
CA LEU A 33 -11.47 -1.09 -12.14
C LEU A 33 -11.08 -0.07 -13.21
N LEU A 34 -9.80 0.24 -13.31
CA LEU A 34 -9.26 1.20 -14.26
C LEU A 34 -8.28 0.53 -15.23
N TYR A 35 -8.49 0.73 -16.53
CA TYR A 35 -7.48 0.44 -17.53
C TYR A 35 -7.03 1.74 -18.21
N VAL A 36 -5.72 1.92 -18.30
CA VAL A 36 -5.11 3.06 -19.00
C VAL A 36 -4.56 2.58 -20.34
N VAL A 37 -5.19 3.02 -21.41
CA VAL A 37 -4.76 2.78 -22.80
C VAL A 37 -3.61 3.75 -23.09
N ALA A 38 -2.40 3.24 -23.13
CA ALA A 38 -1.24 4.02 -23.52
C ALA A 38 -0.95 3.81 -25.00
N ARG A 39 -0.66 4.88 -25.74
CA ARG A 39 -0.27 4.78 -27.13
C ARG A 39 0.99 3.92 -27.28
N ASP A 40 0.96 2.96 -28.19
CA ASP A 40 2.18 2.28 -28.62
C ASP A 40 3.02 3.24 -29.48
N PRO A 41 4.25 3.59 -29.07
CA PRO A 41 5.11 4.48 -29.84
C PRO A 41 5.39 4.00 -31.28
N LEU A 42 5.30 2.69 -31.49
CA LEU A 42 5.55 2.04 -32.77
C LEU A 42 4.30 1.94 -33.66
N ALA A 43 3.12 2.22 -33.12
CA ALA A 43 1.88 2.17 -33.89
C ALA A 43 1.80 3.28 -34.92
N ARG A 44 1.67 2.91 -36.18
CA ARG A 44 1.52 3.88 -37.30
C ARG A 44 0.16 4.59 -37.29
N VAL A 45 -0.87 3.91 -36.78
CA VAL A 45 -2.22 4.43 -36.61
C VAL A 45 -2.64 4.15 -35.18
N TRP A 46 -3.19 5.14 -34.53
CA TRP A 46 -3.73 5.01 -33.19
C TRP A 46 -5.14 5.60 -33.15
N ASP A 47 -6.09 4.75 -32.80
CA ASP A 47 -7.48 5.14 -32.56
C ASP A 47 -7.81 4.99 -31.05
N PRO A 48 -7.61 6.04 -30.25
CA PRO A 48 -7.85 5.98 -28.82
C PRO A 48 -9.30 5.67 -28.46
N VAL A 49 -10.26 6.04 -29.31
CA VAL A 49 -11.68 5.80 -29.04
C VAL A 49 -12.01 4.32 -29.20
N ALA A 50 -11.53 3.70 -30.27
CA ALA A 50 -11.73 2.26 -30.48
C ALA A 50 -11.03 1.42 -29.41
N GLU A 51 -9.79 1.78 -29.03
CA GLU A 51 -9.03 1.07 -28.01
C GLU A 51 -9.64 1.21 -26.62
N VAL A 52 -10.13 2.40 -26.23
CA VAL A 52 -10.85 2.60 -24.96
C VAL A 52 -12.12 1.75 -24.93
N LYS A 53 -12.90 1.72 -26.01
CA LYS A 53 -14.13 0.92 -26.12
C LYS A 53 -13.85 -0.59 -25.98
N GLU A 54 -12.75 -1.06 -26.57
CA GLU A 54 -12.34 -2.46 -26.44
C GLU A 54 -11.86 -2.78 -25.02
N ALA A 55 -11.11 -1.87 -24.41
CA ALA A 55 -10.68 -1.98 -23.03
C ALA A 55 -11.87 -2.04 -22.05
N GLU A 56 -12.91 -1.23 -22.26
CA GLU A 56 -14.13 -1.26 -21.48
C GLU A 56 -14.84 -2.61 -21.55
N LYS A 57 -14.92 -3.23 -22.73
CA LYS A 57 -15.49 -4.60 -22.84
C LYS A 57 -14.70 -5.62 -22.04
N ARG A 58 -13.36 -5.55 -22.08
CA ARG A 58 -12.49 -6.43 -21.29
C ARG A 58 -12.68 -6.22 -19.80
N LEU A 59 -12.77 -4.95 -19.35
CA LEU A 59 -13.04 -4.60 -17.97
C LEU A 59 -14.41 -5.12 -17.50
N MET A 60 -15.44 -5.06 -18.37
CA MET A 60 -16.76 -5.62 -18.05
C MET A 60 -16.70 -7.13 -17.84
N ASN A 61 -15.89 -7.85 -18.63
CA ASN A 61 -15.69 -9.29 -18.42
C ASN A 61 -14.99 -9.57 -17.08
N GLU A 62 -13.96 -8.79 -16.71
CA GLU A 62 -13.33 -8.91 -15.38
C GLU A 62 -14.32 -8.59 -14.26
N LYS A 63 -15.08 -7.49 -14.36
CA LYS A 63 -16.14 -7.15 -13.42
C LYS A 63 -17.11 -8.31 -13.17
N ASN A 64 -17.57 -8.94 -14.25
CA ASN A 64 -18.56 -10.05 -14.16
C ASN A 64 -18.01 -11.31 -13.48
N ALA A 65 -16.68 -11.45 -13.43
CA ALA A 65 -16.00 -12.55 -12.75
C ALA A 65 -15.81 -12.29 -11.24
N ILE A 66 -15.97 -11.06 -10.77
CA ILE A 66 -15.77 -10.68 -9.36
C ILE A 66 -17.03 -11.03 -8.58
N LYS A 67 -16.86 -11.83 -7.53
CA LYS A 67 -17.94 -12.24 -6.62
C LYS A 67 -17.71 -11.62 -5.24
N THR A 68 -18.00 -10.34 -5.10
CA THR A 68 -17.91 -9.63 -3.81
C THR A 68 -19.28 -9.05 -3.47
N PRO A 69 -20.08 -9.74 -2.63
CA PRO A 69 -21.42 -9.30 -2.27
C PRO A 69 -21.40 -7.92 -1.60
N GLY A 70 -22.34 -7.06 -1.97
CA GLY A 70 -22.50 -5.74 -1.34
C GLY A 70 -21.56 -4.65 -1.85
N VAL A 71 -20.63 -4.97 -2.75
CA VAL A 71 -19.70 -3.99 -3.34
C VAL A 71 -20.19 -3.54 -4.71
N ASN A 72 -20.35 -2.22 -4.90
CA ASN A 72 -20.65 -1.64 -6.20
C ASN A 72 -19.40 -1.63 -7.08
N ILE A 73 -19.41 -2.37 -8.20
CA ILE A 73 -18.24 -2.45 -9.09
C ILE A 73 -18.48 -1.62 -10.34
N ARG A 74 -17.61 -0.65 -10.55
CA ARG A 74 -17.57 0.19 -11.75
C ARG A 74 -16.32 -0.10 -12.57
N VAL A 75 -16.38 0.22 -13.86
CA VAL A 75 -15.25 0.11 -14.79
C VAL A 75 -15.02 1.45 -15.47
N LYS A 76 -13.77 1.77 -15.77
CA LYS A 76 -13.37 2.98 -16.50
C LYS A 76 -12.14 2.67 -17.33
N ALA A 77 -12.16 3.06 -18.59
CA ALA A 77 -10.97 3.07 -19.44
C ALA A 77 -10.66 4.50 -19.83
N VAL A 78 -9.38 4.87 -19.87
CA VAL A 78 -8.92 6.18 -20.28
C VAL A 78 -7.72 6.03 -21.23
N SER A 79 -7.58 6.92 -22.19
CA SER A 79 -6.42 6.95 -23.07
C SER A 79 -5.43 8.04 -22.67
N VAL A 80 -4.14 7.75 -22.80
CA VAL A 80 -3.06 8.72 -22.54
C VAL A 80 -1.99 8.65 -23.61
N LEU A 81 -1.26 9.73 -23.77
CA LEU A 81 -0.04 9.76 -24.53
C LEU A 81 1.07 9.03 -23.76
N ASP A 82 2.18 8.77 -24.43
CA ASP A 82 3.30 7.98 -23.94
C ASP A 82 3.76 8.37 -22.52
N GLY A 83 4.06 7.37 -21.68
CA GLY A 83 4.70 7.57 -20.37
C GLY A 83 3.79 8.06 -19.24
N GLU A 84 2.52 8.39 -19.48
CA GLU A 84 1.63 9.06 -18.52
C GLU A 84 0.70 8.14 -17.72
N VAL A 85 0.90 6.82 -17.78
CA VAL A 85 -0.01 5.84 -17.12
C VAL A 85 -0.16 6.12 -15.62
N ALA A 86 0.93 6.36 -14.90
CA ALA A 86 0.88 6.64 -13.46
C ALA A 86 0.15 7.96 -13.15
N SER A 87 0.37 8.99 -13.96
CA SER A 87 -0.33 10.28 -13.84
C SER A 87 -1.83 10.13 -14.10
N ALA A 88 -2.22 9.32 -15.09
CA ALA A 88 -3.62 9.02 -15.36
C ALA A 88 -4.30 8.28 -14.20
N ILE A 89 -3.62 7.29 -13.61
CA ILE A 89 -4.12 6.59 -12.43
C ILE A 89 -4.39 7.58 -11.28
N GLN A 90 -3.44 8.48 -11.01
CA GLN A 90 -3.57 9.48 -9.95
C GLN A 90 -4.70 10.49 -10.23
N LYS A 91 -4.79 10.96 -11.49
CA LYS A 91 -5.86 11.87 -11.93
C LYS A 91 -7.23 11.23 -11.73
N VAL A 92 -7.42 10.00 -12.22
CA VAL A 92 -8.69 9.28 -12.04
C VAL A 92 -8.96 9.01 -10.57
N ALA A 93 -7.96 8.66 -9.76
CA ALA A 93 -8.13 8.46 -8.32
C ALA A 93 -8.62 9.75 -7.60
N ALA A 94 -8.12 10.91 -8.03
CA ALA A 94 -8.56 12.20 -7.51
C ALA A 94 -9.98 12.58 -7.98
N GLU A 95 -10.25 12.48 -9.29
CA GLU A 95 -11.56 12.77 -9.89
C GLU A 95 -12.69 11.91 -9.30
N GLU A 96 -12.39 10.63 -9.07
CA GLU A 96 -13.35 9.67 -8.52
C GLU A 96 -13.38 9.70 -6.99
N ASN A 97 -12.59 10.54 -6.33
CA ASN A 97 -12.43 10.57 -4.88
C ASN A 97 -12.09 9.20 -4.26
N ALA A 98 -11.22 8.44 -4.91
CA ALA A 98 -10.78 7.17 -4.38
C ALA A 98 -10.07 7.34 -3.03
N SER A 99 -10.46 6.54 -2.04
CA SER A 99 -9.83 6.53 -0.72
C SER A 99 -8.54 5.69 -0.71
N LEU A 100 -8.44 4.72 -1.62
CA LEU A 100 -7.29 3.82 -1.76
C LEU A 100 -7.06 3.49 -3.24
N VAL A 101 -5.79 3.45 -3.64
CA VAL A 101 -5.36 2.76 -4.86
C VAL A 101 -4.72 1.44 -4.44
N ALA A 102 -5.23 0.32 -4.96
CA ALA A 102 -4.65 -0.99 -4.73
C ALA A 102 -4.08 -1.55 -6.03
N MET A 103 -2.80 -1.92 -6.04
CA MET A 103 -2.14 -2.39 -7.26
C MET A 103 -1.07 -3.43 -6.96
N GLY A 104 -0.75 -4.25 -7.95
CA GLY A 104 0.35 -5.18 -7.87
C GLY A 104 1.70 -4.48 -7.85
N ALA A 105 2.67 -5.07 -7.20
CA ALA A 105 4.05 -4.59 -7.25
C ALA A 105 4.59 -4.60 -8.70
N ARG A 106 4.06 -5.47 -9.56
CA ARG A 106 4.48 -5.67 -10.94
C ARG A 106 3.28 -5.82 -11.88
N GLY A 107 3.51 -5.57 -13.17
CA GLY A 107 2.60 -5.85 -14.28
C GLY A 107 3.10 -6.99 -15.16
N LYS A 108 2.88 -6.89 -16.47
CA LYS A 108 3.16 -7.93 -17.48
C LYS A 108 4.63 -8.35 -17.61
N ASN A 109 5.60 -7.49 -17.27
CA ASN A 109 7.02 -7.76 -17.47
C ASN A 109 7.62 -8.44 -16.24
N LEU A 110 7.72 -9.76 -16.32
CA LEU A 110 8.25 -10.64 -15.28
C LEU A 110 9.79 -10.74 -15.37
N ILE A 111 10.50 -9.92 -14.62
CA ILE A 111 11.88 -10.22 -14.22
C ILE A 111 11.83 -10.56 -12.73
N GLN A 112 12.53 -11.62 -12.32
CA GLN A 112 12.56 -12.17 -10.95
C GLN A 112 13.21 -11.22 -9.91
N SER A 113 13.00 -9.91 -9.99
CA SER A 113 13.51 -8.96 -9.01
C SER A 113 12.41 -8.55 -8.04
N VAL A 114 12.77 -8.32 -6.79
CA VAL A 114 11.88 -7.84 -5.71
C VAL A 114 11.33 -6.44 -5.99
N LEU A 115 11.93 -5.69 -6.92
CA LEU A 115 11.67 -4.28 -7.18
C LEU A 115 10.32 -4.00 -7.85
N LEU A 116 9.74 -2.83 -7.57
CA LEU A 116 8.50 -2.35 -8.17
C LEU A 116 8.61 -2.10 -9.67
N GLY A 117 7.54 -2.36 -10.39
CA GLY A 117 7.37 -1.92 -11.78
C GLY A 117 7.35 -0.39 -11.89
N SER A 118 7.61 0.12 -13.11
CA SER A 118 7.70 1.57 -13.35
C SER A 118 6.42 2.33 -12.96
N VAL A 119 5.25 1.80 -13.29
CA VAL A 119 3.96 2.42 -12.96
C VAL A 119 3.75 2.45 -11.44
N SER A 120 3.91 1.31 -10.76
CA SER A 120 3.74 1.22 -9.29
C SER A 120 4.72 2.13 -8.55
N ARG A 121 5.96 2.22 -9.03
CA ARG A 121 6.99 3.10 -8.50
C ARG A 121 6.63 4.58 -8.64
N ASN A 122 6.08 4.99 -9.78
CA ASN A 122 5.67 6.36 -10.02
C ASN A 122 4.41 6.73 -9.20
N VAL A 123 3.43 5.82 -9.09
CA VAL A 123 2.27 6.02 -8.20
C VAL A 123 2.72 6.12 -6.74
N LEU A 124 3.66 5.27 -6.31
CA LEU A 124 4.26 5.34 -4.97
C LEU A 124 4.95 6.69 -4.73
N ARG A 125 5.74 7.17 -5.69
CA ARG A 125 6.57 8.38 -5.54
C ARG A 125 5.76 9.66 -5.55
N PHE A 126 4.73 9.75 -6.38
CA PHE A 126 4.04 11.00 -6.70
C PHE A 126 2.54 11.00 -6.38
N GLY A 127 1.97 9.88 -5.90
CA GLY A 127 0.55 9.79 -5.59
C GLY A 127 0.18 10.46 -4.26
N ASP A 128 -1.03 11.01 -4.18
CA ASP A 128 -1.60 11.62 -2.97
C ASP A 128 -2.66 10.74 -2.30
N THR A 129 -3.15 9.71 -2.97
CA THR A 129 -4.11 8.75 -2.42
C THR A 129 -3.38 7.66 -1.63
N HIS A 130 -3.98 7.10 -0.57
CA HIS A 130 -3.46 5.91 0.10
C HIS A 130 -3.15 4.83 -0.93
N LEU A 131 -2.08 4.08 -0.72
CA LEU A 131 -1.60 3.11 -1.70
C LEU A 131 -1.35 1.76 -1.03
N LEU A 132 -2.03 0.73 -1.52
CA LEU A 132 -1.77 -0.66 -1.18
C LEU A 132 -1.01 -1.33 -2.33
N ILE A 133 0.22 -1.74 -2.05
CA ILE A 133 1.05 -2.50 -2.98
C ILE A 133 0.95 -3.96 -2.62
N MET A 134 0.29 -4.73 -3.46
CA MET A 134 0.14 -6.17 -3.28
C MET A 134 1.37 -6.91 -3.77
N ARG A 135 1.82 -7.84 -2.96
CA ARG A 135 2.90 -8.77 -3.28
C ARG A 135 2.42 -10.20 -3.13
N TYR A 136 3.05 -11.09 -3.88
CA TYR A 136 2.75 -12.51 -3.87
C TYR A 136 4.05 -13.28 -3.74
N ARG A 137 4.07 -14.27 -2.88
CA ARG A 137 5.18 -15.21 -2.77
C ARG A 137 4.95 -16.35 -3.74
N MET A 138 5.97 -16.72 -4.52
CA MET A 138 5.95 -17.94 -5.31
C MET A 138 6.29 -19.12 -4.38
N LEU A 139 5.41 -20.09 -4.32
CA LEU A 139 5.64 -21.35 -3.63
C LEU A 139 6.57 -22.25 -4.48
N GLU A 140 7.21 -23.22 -3.86
CA GLU A 140 8.02 -24.22 -4.57
C GLU A 140 7.22 -25.02 -5.60
N SER A 141 5.90 -25.15 -5.41
CA SER A 141 4.96 -25.74 -6.37
C SER A 141 4.77 -24.92 -7.65
N GLY A 142 5.30 -23.69 -7.72
CA GLY A 142 5.03 -22.75 -8.80
C GLY A 142 3.74 -21.96 -8.63
N ASP A 143 2.96 -22.23 -7.59
CA ASP A 143 1.76 -21.46 -7.28
C ASP A 143 2.09 -20.15 -6.56
N MET A 144 1.22 -19.15 -6.72
CA MET A 144 1.33 -17.90 -5.97
C MET A 144 0.62 -18.04 -4.63
N GLU A 145 1.37 -17.91 -3.53
CA GLU A 145 0.77 -17.80 -2.20
C GLU A 145 -0.04 -16.50 -2.09
N LYS A 146 -1.29 -16.62 -1.67
CA LYS A 146 -2.19 -15.50 -1.50
C LYS A 146 -2.08 -14.98 -0.06
N TYR A 147 -1.47 -13.81 0.13
CA TYR A 147 -1.63 -13.08 1.40
C TYR A 147 -3.03 -12.49 1.58
N CYS A 148 -3.92 -12.65 0.57
CA CYS A 148 -5.22 -12.01 0.51
C CYS A 148 -6.19 -12.46 1.59
N ALA A 149 -6.21 -13.74 1.93
CA ALA A 149 -7.27 -14.28 2.77
C ALA A 149 -7.30 -13.70 4.19
N ARG A 150 -6.34 -12.87 4.56
CA ARG A 150 -6.23 -12.20 5.86
C ARG A 150 -5.19 -11.06 5.83
N ILE A 151 -5.26 -10.17 4.83
CA ILE A 151 -4.25 -9.11 4.65
C ILE A 151 -4.09 -8.21 5.89
N PHE A 152 -5.13 -8.05 6.69
CA PHE A 152 -5.12 -7.27 7.93
C PHE A 152 -5.05 -8.15 9.20
N ALA A 153 -4.72 -9.44 9.07
CA ALA A 153 -4.68 -10.34 10.23
C ALA A 153 -3.57 -9.98 11.23
N LYS A 154 -2.37 -9.67 10.73
CA LYS A 154 -1.24 -9.22 11.55
C LYS A 154 -0.50 -8.12 10.80
N VAL A 155 -0.51 -6.91 11.34
CA VAL A 155 0.01 -5.71 10.71
C VAL A 155 1.25 -5.23 11.43
N LEU A 156 2.38 -5.11 10.74
CA LEU A 156 3.57 -4.43 11.24
C LEU A 156 3.43 -2.93 10.98
N PHE A 157 3.59 -2.11 12.01
CA PHE A 157 3.58 -0.66 11.91
C PHE A 157 4.89 -0.06 12.44
N PRO A 158 5.79 0.36 11.53
CA PRO A 158 6.97 1.11 11.91
C PRO A 158 6.59 2.48 12.47
N MET A 159 7.04 2.78 13.71
CA MET A 159 6.73 3.98 14.46
C MET A 159 8.00 4.78 14.78
N ASP A 160 8.13 5.97 14.20
CA ASP A 160 9.26 6.89 14.43
C ASP A 160 8.87 8.06 15.35
N PHE A 161 7.70 7.99 15.98
CA PHE A 161 7.10 9.00 16.85
C PHE A 161 6.93 10.38 16.20
N SER A 162 6.97 10.45 14.88
CA SER A 162 6.65 11.66 14.14
C SER A 162 5.14 11.89 14.07
N GLN A 163 4.73 13.16 13.97
CA GLN A 163 3.32 13.51 13.78
C GLN A 163 2.65 12.76 12.61
N PRO A 164 3.31 12.57 11.43
CA PRO A 164 2.74 11.75 10.37
C PRO A 164 2.54 10.29 10.75
N ALA A 165 3.45 9.69 11.52
CA ALA A 165 3.31 8.31 11.99
C ALA A 165 2.18 8.17 13.01
N GLU A 166 2.06 9.11 13.95
CA GLU A 166 0.96 9.14 14.93
C GLU A 166 -0.41 9.26 14.24
N ALA A 167 -0.53 10.16 13.26
CA ALA A 167 -1.75 10.31 12.48
C ALA A 167 -2.08 9.02 11.69
N ALA A 168 -1.07 8.36 11.10
CA ALA A 168 -1.25 7.10 10.38
C ALA A 168 -1.69 5.97 11.34
N LEU A 169 -1.13 5.91 12.54
CA LEU A 169 -1.53 4.94 13.57
C LEU A 169 -2.97 5.18 14.02
N SER A 170 -3.35 6.44 14.24
CA SER A 170 -4.73 6.81 14.60
C SER A 170 -5.72 6.41 13.51
N PHE A 171 -5.34 6.57 12.23
CA PHE A 171 -6.16 6.10 11.11
C PHE A 171 -6.30 4.57 11.12
N LEU A 172 -5.21 3.81 11.33
CA LEU A 172 -5.27 2.34 11.44
C LEU A 172 -6.16 1.90 12.62
N LYS A 173 -6.05 2.57 13.77
CA LYS A 173 -6.91 2.31 14.94
C LYS A 173 -8.39 2.41 14.61
N SER A 174 -8.77 3.32 13.72
CA SER A 174 -10.17 3.49 13.30
C SER A 174 -10.66 2.43 12.30
N MET A 175 -9.76 1.59 11.77
CA MET A 175 -10.10 0.56 10.79
C MET A 175 -10.62 -0.71 11.46
N PRO A 176 -11.78 -1.25 11.05
CA PRO A 176 -12.21 -2.55 11.52
C PRO A 176 -11.37 -3.68 10.90
N GLY A 177 -11.31 -4.83 11.58
CA GLY A 177 -10.77 -6.06 11.00
C GLY A 177 -9.25 -6.23 11.10
N ILE A 178 -8.53 -5.34 11.80
CA ILE A 178 -7.14 -5.59 12.18
C ILE A 178 -7.13 -6.61 13.31
N GLY A 179 -6.47 -7.78 13.08
CA GLY A 179 -6.40 -8.84 14.07
C GLY A 179 -5.34 -8.59 15.14
N GLU A 180 -4.13 -8.26 14.72
CA GLU A 180 -3.00 -7.96 15.59
C GLU A 180 -2.15 -6.82 15.01
N LEU A 181 -1.66 -5.94 15.86
CA LEU A 181 -0.75 -4.85 15.49
C LEU A 181 0.61 -5.05 16.16
N VAL A 182 1.66 -5.06 15.37
CA VAL A 182 3.05 -5.09 15.84
C VAL A 182 3.65 -3.70 15.65
N LEU A 183 3.87 -2.97 16.73
CA LEU A 183 4.54 -1.68 16.70
C LEU A 183 6.06 -1.91 16.71
N LEU A 184 6.77 -1.33 15.75
CA LEU A 184 8.21 -1.45 15.64
C LEU A 184 8.87 -0.07 15.66
N ASN A 185 9.79 0.18 16.57
CA ASN A 185 10.69 1.31 16.48
C ASN A 185 12.10 0.83 16.14
N VAL A 186 12.78 1.55 15.26
CA VAL A 186 14.18 1.27 14.90
C VAL A 186 15.05 2.45 15.33
N VAL A 187 15.90 2.22 16.33
CA VAL A 187 16.91 3.18 16.78
C VAL A 187 18.09 3.12 15.80
N SER A 188 18.20 4.12 14.96
CA SER A 188 19.18 4.14 13.84
C SER A 188 20.32 5.13 14.02
N LYS A 189 20.32 5.94 15.09
CA LYS A 189 21.30 7.00 15.33
C LYS A 189 21.70 7.06 16.79
N GLY A 190 22.96 7.33 17.00
CA GLY A 190 23.65 7.59 18.27
C GLY A 190 25.16 7.60 17.98
N GLU A 191 25.88 8.59 18.49
CA GLU A 191 27.35 8.67 18.34
C GLU A 191 28.05 7.76 19.35
N THR A 192 27.38 7.46 20.45
CA THR A 192 27.89 6.61 21.52
C THR A 192 26.93 5.48 21.84
N ARG A 193 27.47 4.43 22.47
CA ARG A 193 26.64 3.32 22.94
C ARG A 193 25.62 3.75 23.99
N ALA A 194 26.01 4.69 24.86
CA ALA A 194 25.13 5.23 25.90
C ALA A 194 23.92 5.95 25.30
N GLU A 195 24.11 6.75 24.24
CA GLU A 195 23.00 7.42 23.53
C GLU A 195 22.06 6.41 22.85
N ILE A 196 22.63 5.33 22.28
CA ILE A 196 21.80 4.27 21.68
C ILE A 196 20.99 3.56 22.75
N ASP A 197 21.59 3.20 23.89
CA ASP A 197 20.92 2.51 25.00
C ASP A 197 19.81 3.41 25.61
N GLU A 198 20.05 4.72 25.73
CA GLU A 198 19.05 5.70 26.17
C GLU A 198 17.90 5.81 25.14
N GLY A 199 18.22 5.87 23.86
CA GLY A 199 17.25 5.89 22.77
C GLY A 199 16.36 4.64 22.77
N VAL A 200 16.94 3.47 22.99
CA VAL A 200 16.19 2.19 23.10
C VAL A 200 15.22 2.22 24.29
N LYS A 201 15.71 2.68 25.45
CA LYS A 201 14.89 2.77 26.66
C LYS A 201 13.71 3.74 26.46
N TRP A 202 13.99 4.93 25.95
CA TRP A 202 12.97 5.93 25.64
C TRP A 202 11.93 5.40 24.65
N ALA A 203 12.38 4.77 23.55
CA ALA A 203 11.49 4.21 22.55
C ALA A 203 10.61 3.08 23.11
N ALA A 204 11.17 2.22 23.97
CA ALA A 204 10.43 1.15 24.63
C ALA A 204 9.34 1.68 25.56
N GLU A 205 9.63 2.73 26.34
CA GLU A 205 8.67 3.39 27.23
C GLU A 205 7.52 3.99 26.38
N LYS A 206 7.84 4.71 25.30
CA LYS A 206 6.85 5.31 24.39
C LYS A 206 5.98 4.28 23.68
N LEU A 207 6.57 3.21 23.15
CA LEU A 207 5.80 2.14 22.52
C LEU A 207 4.89 1.43 23.53
N ASN A 208 5.34 1.27 24.77
CA ASN A 208 4.52 0.68 25.83
C ASN A 208 3.29 1.55 26.17
N GLU A 209 3.47 2.87 26.29
CA GLU A 209 2.36 3.82 26.48
C GLU A 209 1.32 3.67 25.35
N ILE A 210 1.77 3.70 24.09
CA ILE A 210 0.89 3.55 22.91
C ILE A 210 0.20 2.18 22.90
N SER A 211 0.94 1.10 23.19
CA SER A 211 0.39 -0.26 23.20
C SER A 211 -0.69 -0.43 24.29
N GLN A 212 -0.50 0.17 25.45
CA GLN A 212 -1.50 0.15 26.53
C GLN A 212 -2.78 0.88 26.12
N ASP A 213 -2.66 2.03 25.44
CA ASP A 213 -3.83 2.79 24.98
C ASP A 213 -4.60 2.05 23.90
N LEU A 214 -3.92 1.45 22.93
CA LEU A 214 -4.55 0.63 21.91
C LEU A 214 -5.21 -0.63 22.47
N SER A 215 -4.59 -1.25 23.49
CA SER A 215 -5.13 -2.45 24.15
C SER A 215 -6.40 -2.16 24.97
N LYS A 216 -6.53 -0.96 25.53
CA LYS A 216 -7.78 -0.52 26.21
C LYS A 216 -8.97 -0.51 25.25
N ASP A 217 -8.71 -0.24 23.96
CA ASP A 217 -9.71 -0.25 22.90
C ASP A 217 -9.96 -1.66 22.31
N GLY A 218 -9.39 -2.69 22.93
CA GLY A 218 -9.59 -4.11 22.55
C GLY A 218 -8.70 -4.58 21.41
N MET A 219 -7.71 -3.81 20.97
CA MET A 219 -6.77 -4.22 19.93
C MET A 219 -5.66 -5.10 20.54
N LYS A 220 -5.35 -6.22 19.86
CA LYS A 220 -4.18 -7.03 20.21
C LYS A 220 -2.94 -6.33 19.69
N VAL A 221 -2.07 -5.86 20.60
CA VAL A 221 -0.88 -5.09 20.24
C VAL A 221 0.35 -5.70 20.90
N THR A 222 1.40 -5.82 20.13
CA THR A 222 2.77 -6.11 20.60
C THR A 222 3.70 -4.98 20.18
N SER A 223 4.79 -4.77 20.92
CA SER A 223 5.75 -3.72 20.59
C SER A 223 7.18 -4.22 20.67
N ARG A 224 8.02 -3.66 19.81
CA ARG A 224 9.41 -4.08 19.66
C ARG A 224 10.30 -2.89 19.34
N VAL A 225 11.48 -2.80 19.98
CA VAL A 225 12.52 -1.83 19.66
C VAL A 225 13.75 -2.60 19.19
N VAL A 226 14.30 -2.19 18.05
CA VAL A 226 15.52 -2.78 17.47
C VAL A 226 16.52 -1.67 17.13
N ILE A 227 17.79 -2.06 16.97
CA ILE A 227 18.87 -1.15 16.60
C ILE A 227 19.35 -1.54 15.20
N GLY A 228 19.40 -0.58 14.26
CA GLY A 228 19.92 -0.89 12.92
C GLY A 228 19.46 0.06 11.83
N ASN A 229 19.56 -0.42 10.59
CA ASN A 229 19.04 0.29 9.43
C ASN A 229 17.52 0.14 9.37
N PRO A 230 16.72 1.23 9.34
CA PRO A 230 15.27 1.13 9.39
C PRO A 230 14.67 0.25 8.30
N VAL A 231 15.19 0.30 7.07
CA VAL A 231 14.65 -0.50 5.95
C VAL A 231 14.90 -1.99 6.16
N GLU A 232 16.11 -2.35 6.59
CA GLU A 232 16.52 -3.73 6.84
C GLU A 232 15.76 -4.32 8.03
N GLU A 233 15.71 -3.57 9.13
CA GLU A 233 15.04 -4.03 10.37
C GLU A 233 13.52 -4.17 10.20
N ILE A 234 12.86 -3.27 9.44
CA ILE A 234 11.44 -3.40 9.14
C ILE A 234 11.17 -4.67 8.31
N ARG A 235 12.01 -4.96 7.31
CA ARG A 235 11.88 -6.17 6.49
C ARG A 235 12.13 -7.41 7.33
N PHE A 236 13.21 -7.44 8.11
CA PHE A 236 13.55 -8.56 8.98
C PHE A 236 12.43 -8.84 10.00
N ALA A 237 11.95 -7.81 10.70
CA ALA A 237 10.84 -7.95 11.63
C ALA A 237 9.55 -8.42 10.94
N SER A 238 9.30 -8.00 9.69
CA SER A 238 8.13 -8.46 8.94
C SER A 238 8.15 -9.97 8.66
N ASP A 239 9.32 -10.53 8.49
CA ASP A 239 9.51 -11.97 8.27
C ASP A 239 9.50 -12.75 9.59
N GLU A 240 10.23 -12.28 10.62
CA GLU A 240 10.25 -12.92 11.94
C GLU A 240 8.86 -13.01 12.59
N GLU A 241 8.09 -11.91 12.48
CA GLU A 241 6.73 -11.83 13.03
C GLU A 241 5.67 -12.48 12.13
N ASP A 242 6.06 -12.97 10.95
CA ASP A 242 5.16 -13.51 9.92
C ASP A 242 3.93 -12.61 9.69
N VAL A 243 4.17 -11.30 9.49
CA VAL A 243 3.07 -10.36 9.29
C VAL A 243 2.45 -10.50 7.92
N SER A 244 1.14 -10.22 7.84
CA SER A 244 0.40 -10.22 6.57
C SER A 244 0.51 -8.90 5.81
N LEU A 245 0.87 -7.80 6.51
CA LEU A 245 0.92 -6.44 5.96
C LEU A 245 1.95 -5.61 6.71
N ILE A 246 2.70 -4.78 5.98
CA ILE A 246 3.43 -3.65 6.54
C ILE A 246 2.61 -2.40 6.26
N ALA A 247 2.13 -1.69 7.29
CA ALA A 247 1.44 -0.42 7.15
C ALA A 247 2.31 0.70 7.71
N MET A 248 2.48 1.79 6.96
CA MET A 248 3.34 2.88 7.42
C MET A 248 2.91 4.23 6.85
N SER A 249 3.29 5.29 7.55
CA SER A 249 3.13 6.65 7.05
C SER A 249 3.99 6.89 5.81
N SER A 250 3.48 7.67 4.88
CA SER A 250 4.26 8.10 3.71
C SER A 250 5.40 9.06 4.04
N GLN A 251 5.42 9.65 5.22
CA GLN A 251 6.43 10.61 5.70
C GLN A 251 6.81 10.28 7.15
N GLY A 252 8.02 10.64 7.54
CA GLY A 252 8.53 10.51 8.90
C GLY A 252 8.93 11.86 9.49
N SER A 253 9.87 11.84 10.46
CA SER A 253 10.35 12.99 11.21
C SER A 253 11.07 14.05 10.36
N VAL A 254 11.65 13.67 9.23
CA VAL A 254 12.33 14.62 8.33
C VAL A 254 11.31 15.35 7.47
N ALA A 255 11.29 16.68 7.55
CA ALA A 255 10.41 17.51 6.74
C ALA A 255 10.72 17.34 5.24
N ILE A 256 9.78 16.76 4.50
CA ILE A 256 9.87 16.56 3.05
C ILE A 256 8.89 17.51 2.37
N LYS A 257 9.23 17.96 1.15
CA LYS A 257 8.32 18.78 0.34
C LYS A 257 6.95 18.09 0.22
N LYS A 258 5.89 18.87 0.39
CA LYS A 258 4.49 18.40 0.31
C LYS A 258 4.27 17.48 -0.89
N GLY A 259 3.66 16.31 -0.67
CA GLY A 259 3.36 15.33 -1.73
C GLY A 259 4.49 14.35 -2.08
N ARG A 260 5.65 14.38 -1.39
CA ARG A 260 6.71 13.38 -1.61
C ARG A 260 6.71 12.31 -0.52
N ILE A 261 7.06 11.09 -0.92
CA ILE A 261 7.27 9.97 0.00
C ILE A 261 8.65 10.06 0.67
N GLY A 262 8.74 9.69 1.94
CA GLY A 262 10.00 9.54 2.67
C GLY A 262 10.85 8.40 2.14
N SER A 263 12.18 8.49 2.30
CA SER A 263 13.11 7.46 1.83
C SER A 263 12.81 6.09 2.43
N THR A 264 12.65 5.99 3.74
CA THR A 264 12.34 4.72 4.42
C THR A 264 11.06 4.10 3.88
N ALA A 265 9.96 4.87 3.76
CA ALA A 265 8.70 4.38 3.23
C ALA A 265 8.81 3.95 1.76
N TYR A 266 9.58 4.70 0.97
CA TYR A 266 9.84 4.35 -0.42
C TYR A 266 10.65 3.06 -0.54
N ASP A 267 11.75 2.95 0.22
CA ASP A 267 12.66 1.81 0.12
C ASP A 267 12.03 0.52 0.68
N VAL A 268 11.26 0.60 1.77
CA VAL A 268 10.47 -0.53 2.28
C VAL A 268 9.44 -0.96 1.24
N ALA A 269 8.63 -0.03 0.71
CA ALA A 269 7.63 -0.35 -0.30
C ALA A 269 8.25 -0.94 -1.58
N ASN A 270 9.47 -0.51 -1.94
CA ASN A 270 10.18 -1.01 -3.11
C ASN A 270 10.81 -2.39 -2.90
N SER A 271 11.21 -2.74 -1.68
CA SER A 271 12.04 -3.93 -1.40
C SER A 271 11.42 -4.99 -0.48
N ALA A 272 10.32 -4.69 0.23
CA ALA A 272 9.66 -5.67 1.10
C ALA A 272 9.08 -6.85 0.31
N ASP A 273 9.02 -8.01 0.93
CA ASP A 273 8.41 -9.22 0.36
C ASP A 273 6.92 -9.34 0.74
N ARG A 274 6.48 -8.60 1.74
CA ARG A 274 5.09 -8.52 2.20
C ARG A 274 4.32 -7.40 1.49
N PRO A 275 2.98 -7.46 1.41
CA PRO A 275 2.15 -6.31 1.01
C PRO A 275 2.48 -5.08 1.85
N VAL A 276 2.44 -3.89 1.22
CA VAL A 276 2.75 -2.63 1.89
C VAL A 276 1.61 -1.63 1.70
N LEU A 277 1.07 -1.12 2.81
CA LEU A 277 0.08 -0.05 2.83
C LEU A 277 0.76 1.28 3.18
N ILE A 278 0.77 2.21 2.25
CA ILE A 278 1.28 3.57 2.46
C ILE A 278 0.13 4.51 2.78
N LEU A 279 0.13 5.04 3.98
CA LEU A 279 -0.87 5.99 4.47
C LEU A 279 -0.42 7.41 4.18
N ARG A 280 -1.20 8.15 3.39
CA ARG A 280 -0.88 9.51 2.96
C ARG A 280 -1.46 10.54 3.93
N ARG A 281 -0.62 11.46 4.41
CA ARG A 281 -1.02 12.53 5.33
C ARG A 281 -2.16 13.40 4.79
N SER A 282 -2.13 13.73 3.52
CA SER A 282 -3.17 14.55 2.86
C SER A 282 -4.57 13.94 2.96
N LYS A 283 -4.67 12.63 2.95
CA LYS A 283 -5.95 11.91 3.07
C LYS A 283 -6.37 11.70 4.52
N ILE A 284 -5.41 11.50 5.43
CA ILE A 284 -5.70 11.35 6.87
C ILE A 284 -6.31 12.65 7.42
N ALA A 285 -5.75 13.81 7.06
CA ALA A 285 -6.27 15.11 7.51
C ALA A 285 -7.73 15.38 7.09
N MET A 286 -8.24 14.72 6.05
CA MET A 286 -9.65 14.88 5.60
C MET A 286 -10.65 14.13 6.48
N TYR A 287 -10.23 13.19 7.31
CA TYR A 287 -11.12 12.42 8.20
C TYR A 287 -11.28 13.03 9.60
N TYR A 288 -10.52 14.08 9.92
CA TYR A 288 -10.53 14.74 11.23
C TYR A 288 -11.05 16.20 11.18
N ILE A 289 -11.65 16.62 10.06
CA ILE A 289 -12.35 17.89 9.90
C ILE A 289 -13.87 17.60 9.78
#